data_21fc1c078030373546ff3d3016ba8282
#
_entry.id   21fc1c078030373546ff3d3016ba8282
#
_cell.length_a   1.000
_cell.length_b   1.000
_cell.length_c   1.000
_cell.angle_alpha   90.00
_cell.angle_beta   90.00
_cell.angle_gamma   90.00
#
_symmetry.space_group_name_H-M   'P 1'
#
loop_
_entity.id
_entity.type
_entity.pdbx_description
1 polymer ?
#
loop_
_entity_poly.entity_id
_entity_poly.type
_entity_poly.pdbx_seq_one_letter_code
_entity_poly.pdbx_strand_id
1 'polypeptide(L)'
;MDVERVKERNKRVAKANAELKKIISYNVIYYRTIRGMSEEELASYLGKKGQYIKKLENGELKANLPIDTIDKIAWALGVPFVAIIKDRNEKNEKDKEFF
;
A
#
# COMPACT_ATOMS: atom_id res chain seq x y z
N MET A 1 34.15 -1.22 -2.03
CA MET A 1 32.76 -1.73 -1.90
C MET A 1 32.52 -2.77 -2.97
N ASP A 2 31.88 -3.85 -2.63
CA ASP A 2 31.59 -4.93 -3.57
C ASP A 2 30.40 -4.57 -4.46
N VAL A 3 30.66 -4.36 -5.75
CA VAL A 3 29.62 -3.97 -6.72
C VAL A 3 28.53 -5.02 -6.85
N GLU A 4 28.88 -6.30 -6.79
CA GLU A 4 27.91 -7.38 -6.89
C GLU A 4 26.91 -7.36 -5.72
N ARG A 5 27.41 -7.12 -4.52
CA ARG A 5 26.55 -7.02 -3.33
C ARG A 5 25.59 -5.84 -3.44
N VAL A 6 26.08 -4.72 -3.99
CA VAL A 6 25.24 -3.54 -4.19
C VAL A 6 24.14 -3.83 -5.19
N LYS A 7 24.46 -4.49 -6.30
CA LYS A 7 23.48 -4.87 -7.32
C LYS A 7 22.42 -5.81 -6.76
N GLU A 8 22.82 -6.80 -5.98
CA GLU A 8 21.89 -7.75 -5.37
C GLU A 8 20.95 -7.04 -4.39
N ARG A 9 21.51 -6.15 -3.57
CA ARG A 9 20.70 -5.37 -2.63
C ARG A 9 19.68 -4.53 -3.37
N ASN A 10 20.11 -3.87 -4.45
CA ASN A 10 19.21 -3.01 -5.23
C ASN A 10 18.08 -3.81 -5.86
N LYS A 11 18.35 -5.02 -6.32
CA LYS A 11 17.31 -5.90 -6.87
C LYS A 11 16.30 -6.29 -5.79
N ARG A 12 16.77 -6.63 -4.59
CA ARG A 12 15.88 -7.00 -3.49
C ARG A 12 15.00 -5.83 -3.06
N VAL A 13 15.59 -4.64 -2.99
CA VAL A 13 14.84 -3.44 -2.60
C VAL A 13 13.78 -3.13 -3.64
N ALA A 14 14.10 -3.20 -4.92
CA ALA A 14 13.14 -2.95 -5.99
C ALA A 14 11.97 -3.94 -5.94
N LYS A 15 12.28 -5.21 -5.68
CA LYS A 15 11.24 -6.24 -5.58
C LYS A 15 10.35 -6.01 -4.35
N ALA A 16 10.96 -5.68 -3.22
CA ALA A 16 10.21 -5.41 -2.00
C ALA A 16 9.29 -4.20 -2.18
N ASN A 17 9.78 -3.15 -2.85
CA ASN A 17 8.96 -1.98 -3.13
C ASN A 17 7.77 -2.30 -4.03
N ALA A 18 7.98 -3.14 -5.04
CA ALA A 18 6.90 -3.56 -5.94
C ALA A 18 5.84 -4.37 -5.18
N GLU A 19 6.28 -5.26 -4.31
CA GLU A 19 5.37 -6.05 -3.48
C GLU A 19 4.58 -5.17 -2.51
N LEU A 20 5.25 -4.21 -1.90
CA LEU A 20 4.60 -3.28 -0.97
C LEU A 20 3.53 -2.45 -1.68
N LYS A 21 3.80 -2.00 -2.88
CA LYS A 21 2.81 -1.26 -3.67
C LYS A 21 1.54 -2.09 -3.91
N LYS A 22 1.71 -3.37 -4.22
CA LYS A 22 0.57 -4.28 -4.40
C LYS A 22 -0.22 -4.45 -3.11
N ILE A 23 0.48 -4.61 -2.00
CA ILE A 23 -0.13 -4.74 -0.68
C ILE A 23 -0.94 -3.50 -0.36
N ILE A 24 -0.35 -2.33 -0.55
CA ILE A 24 -1.02 -1.05 -0.29
C ILE A 24 -2.26 -0.91 -1.19
N SER A 25 -2.11 -1.18 -2.49
CA SER A 25 -3.23 -1.10 -3.43
C SER A 25 -4.39 -1.98 -2.99
N TYR A 26 -4.08 -3.22 -2.64
CA TYR A 26 -5.10 -4.16 -2.19
C TYR A 26 -5.81 -3.66 -0.93
N ASN A 27 -5.04 -3.20 0.05
CA ASN A 27 -5.60 -2.74 1.32
C ASN A 27 -6.45 -1.48 1.15
N VAL A 28 -6.01 -0.57 0.28
CA VAL A 28 -6.77 0.66 0.02
C VAL A 28 -8.12 0.31 -0.60
N ILE A 29 -8.14 -0.55 -1.60
CA ILE A 29 -9.38 -1.01 -2.22
C ILE A 29 -10.29 -1.66 -1.17
N TYR A 30 -9.72 -2.53 -0.36
CA TYR A 30 -10.48 -3.27 0.65
C TYR A 30 -11.16 -2.34 1.65
N TYR A 31 -10.37 -1.45 2.28
CA TYR A 31 -10.94 -0.57 3.30
C TYR A 31 -11.84 0.50 2.72
N ARG A 32 -11.49 1.02 1.53
CA ARG A 32 -12.35 1.99 0.86
C ARG A 32 -13.72 1.38 0.55
N THR A 33 -13.72 0.16 0.06
CA THR A 33 -14.95 -0.56 -0.29
C THR A 33 -15.81 -0.82 0.94
N ILE A 34 -15.17 -1.28 2.03
CA ILE A 34 -15.89 -1.53 3.29
C ILE A 34 -16.53 -0.25 3.81
N ARG A 35 -15.84 0.89 3.68
CA ARG A 35 -16.33 2.18 4.16
C ARG A 35 -17.36 2.80 3.22
N GLY A 36 -17.58 2.20 2.05
CA GLY A 36 -18.49 2.79 1.06
C GLY A 36 -17.97 4.12 0.53
N MET A 37 -16.66 4.32 0.52
CA MET A 37 -16.04 5.57 0.12
C MET A 37 -15.63 5.51 -1.35
N SER A 38 -15.92 6.56 -2.12
CA SER A 38 -15.49 6.61 -3.52
C SER A 38 -14.01 6.98 -3.62
N GLU A 39 -13.43 6.75 -4.79
CA GLU A 39 -12.06 7.15 -5.06
C GLU A 39 -11.89 8.65 -4.88
N GLU A 40 -12.88 9.44 -5.34
CA GLU A 40 -12.87 10.90 -5.22
C GLU A 40 -12.92 11.35 -3.76
N GLU A 41 -13.72 10.66 -2.95
CA GLU A 41 -13.82 10.99 -1.53
C GLU A 41 -12.49 10.75 -0.82
N LEU A 42 -11.89 9.59 -1.04
CA LEU A 42 -10.60 9.30 -0.44
C LEU A 42 -9.54 10.31 -0.91
N ALA A 43 -9.50 10.59 -2.21
CA ALA A 43 -8.55 11.55 -2.77
C ALA A 43 -8.70 12.93 -2.14
N SER A 44 -9.93 13.35 -1.85
CA SER A 44 -10.18 14.67 -1.26
C SER A 44 -9.50 14.82 0.09
N TYR A 45 -9.44 13.77 0.89
CA TYR A 45 -8.73 13.81 2.18
C TYR A 45 -7.23 13.98 2.02
N LEU A 46 -6.70 13.63 0.84
CA LEU A 46 -5.27 13.73 0.55
C LEU A 46 -4.92 15.00 -0.21
N GLY A 47 -5.91 15.82 -0.53
CA GLY A 47 -5.68 16.98 -1.41
C GLY A 47 -5.34 16.58 -2.82
N LYS A 48 -5.83 15.43 -3.27
CA LYS A 48 -5.58 14.88 -4.60
C LYS A 48 -6.90 14.71 -5.34
N LYS A 49 -6.80 14.40 -6.65
CA LYS A 49 -7.97 14.08 -7.46
C LYS A 49 -8.22 12.58 -7.44
N GLY A 50 -9.45 12.19 -7.72
CA GLY A 50 -9.84 10.78 -7.75
C GLY A 50 -8.95 9.91 -8.62
N GLN A 51 -8.44 10.47 -9.70
CA GLN A 51 -7.54 9.76 -10.59
C GLN A 51 -6.26 9.29 -9.90
N TYR A 52 -5.79 10.02 -8.90
CA TYR A 52 -4.64 9.63 -8.11
C TYR A 52 -4.90 8.30 -7.39
N ILE A 53 -6.06 8.19 -6.74
CA ILE A 53 -6.44 6.97 -6.03
C ILE A 53 -6.65 5.83 -7.02
N LYS A 54 -7.26 6.12 -8.16
CA LYS A 54 -7.48 5.12 -9.20
C LYS A 54 -6.15 4.52 -9.67
N LYS A 55 -5.16 5.37 -9.93
CA LYS A 55 -3.83 4.92 -10.33
C LYS A 55 -3.15 4.11 -9.22
N LEU A 56 -3.30 4.56 -7.98
CA LEU A 56 -2.75 3.85 -6.83
C LEU A 56 -3.34 2.45 -6.76
N GLU A 57 -4.65 2.33 -6.88
CA GLU A 57 -5.34 1.04 -6.79
C GLU A 57 -5.03 0.11 -7.96
N ASN A 58 -4.74 0.67 -9.12
CA ASN A 58 -4.39 -0.11 -10.32
C ASN A 58 -2.90 -0.42 -10.41
N GLY A 59 -2.10 0.05 -9.45
CA GLY A 59 -0.66 -0.18 -9.47
C GLY A 59 0.07 0.66 -10.52
N GLU A 60 -0.54 1.75 -10.96
CA GLU A 60 0.01 2.59 -12.03
C GLU A 60 0.89 3.72 -11.54
N LEU A 61 0.99 3.94 -10.22
CA LEU A 61 1.88 4.96 -9.69
C LEU A 61 3.32 4.49 -9.81
N LYS A 62 4.14 5.30 -10.48
CA LYS A 62 5.55 4.94 -10.73
C LYS A 62 6.41 5.13 -9.49
N ALA A 63 6.16 6.19 -8.73
CA ALA A 63 6.95 6.48 -7.55
C ALA A 63 6.45 5.67 -6.34
N ASN A 64 7.34 5.44 -5.39
CA ASN A 64 6.95 4.85 -4.12
C ASN A 64 6.14 5.86 -3.32
N LEU A 65 5.19 5.37 -2.54
CA LEU A 65 4.38 6.23 -1.70
C LEU A 65 5.17 6.70 -0.49
N PRO A 66 5.20 8.02 -0.24
CA PRO A 66 5.81 8.51 1.00
C PRO A 66 5.03 7.98 2.21
N ILE A 67 5.74 7.79 3.32
CA ILE A 67 5.11 7.33 4.56
C ILE A 67 3.99 8.27 4.98
N ASP A 68 4.19 9.57 4.82
CA ASP A 68 3.17 10.56 5.17
C ASP A 68 1.88 10.34 4.37
N THR A 69 2.00 10.01 3.08
CA THR A 69 0.83 9.73 2.26
C THR A 69 0.11 8.48 2.72
N ILE A 70 0.85 7.43 3.05
CA ILE A 70 0.27 6.20 3.58
C ILE A 70 -0.47 6.47 4.88
N ASP A 71 0.12 7.28 5.75
CA ASP A 71 -0.50 7.64 7.01
C ASP A 71 -1.81 8.42 6.81
N LYS A 72 -1.81 9.35 5.88
CA LYS A 72 -3.01 10.10 5.54
C LYS A 72 -4.12 9.20 5.00
N ILE A 73 -3.75 8.22 4.19
CA ILE A 73 -4.70 7.24 3.67
C ILE A 73 -5.31 6.44 4.81
N ALA A 74 -4.48 5.96 5.72
CA ALA A 74 -4.93 5.21 6.89
C ALA A 74 -5.89 6.04 7.73
N TRP A 75 -5.52 7.29 7.97
CA TRP A 75 -6.36 8.22 8.73
C TRP A 75 -7.72 8.42 8.03
N ALA A 76 -7.71 8.67 6.75
CA ALA A 76 -8.93 8.90 5.99
C ALA A 76 -9.85 7.67 5.99
N LEU A 77 -9.25 6.48 5.99
CA LEU A 77 -10.00 5.23 6.01
C LEU A 77 -10.37 4.79 7.42
N GLY A 78 -9.86 5.48 8.44
CA GLY A 78 -10.17 5.16 9.83
C GLY A 78 -9.53 3.87 10.31
N VAL A 79 -8.33 3.55 9.81
CA VAL A 79 -7.59 2.35 10.20
C VAL A 79 -6.18 2.71 10.65
N PRO A 80 -5.53 1.84 11.46
CA PRO A 80 -4.14 2.09 11.84
C PRO A 80 -3.22 2.03 10.61
N PHE A 81 -2.11 2.77 10.69
CA PHE A 81 -1.11 2.76 9.62
C PHE A 81 -0.72 1.34 9.20
N VAL A 82 -0.49 0.45 10.17
CA VAL A 82 -0.06 -0.91 9.90
C VAL A 82 -1.08 -1.69 9.06
N ALA A 83 -2.36 -1.33 9.15
CA ALA A 83 -3.40 -2.02 8.38
C ALA A 83 -3.21 -1.81 6.88
N ILE A 84 -2.64 -0.67 6.48
CA ILE A 84 -2.43 -0.37 5.06
C ILE A 84 -1.23 -1.13 4.50
N ILE A 85 -0.22 -1.39 5.32
CA ILE A 85 1.01 -2.03 4.86
C ILE A 85 1.09 -3.52 5.19
N LYS A 86 0.09 -4.07 5.87
CA LYS A 86 0.05 -5.48 6.24
C LYS A 86 -0.41 -6.33 5.07
N ASP A 87 0.36 -7.37 4.74
CA ASP A 87 -0.02 -8.30 3.69
C ASP A 87 -1.13 -9.22 4.19
N ARG A 88 -2.33 -8.98 3.68
CA ARG A 88 -3.49 -9.76 4.07
C ARG A 88 -3.47 -11.19 3.53
N ASN A 89 -2.67 -11.42 2.50
CA ASN A 89 -2.57 -12.75 1.90
C ASN A 89 -1.61 -13.67 2.65
N GLU A 90 -0.59 -13.10 3.30
CA GLU A 90 0.40 -13.87 4.06
C GLU A 90 -0.13 -14.36 5.39
N LYS A 91 -1.11 -13.68 5.94
CA LYS A 91 -1.60 -13.96 7.28
C LYS A 91 -2.10 -15.38 7.50
N ASN A 92 -2.56 -16.01 6.44
CA ASN A 92 -3.36 -17.22 6.53
C ASN A 92 -2.65 -18.40 7.20
N GLU A 93 -1.39 -18.61 6.86
CA GLU A 93 -0.63 -19.73 7.43
C GLU A 93 -0.40 -19.55 8.92
N LYS A 94 0.11 -18.39 9.31
CA LYS A 94 0.42 -18.10 10.70
C LYS A 94 -0.82 -17.98 11.56
N ASP A 95 -1.85 -17.33 11.04
CA ASP A 95 -3.08 -17.15 11.80
C ASP A 95 -3.75 -18.48 12.10
N LYS A 96 -3.69 -19.41 11.16
CA LYS A 96 -4.25 -20.74 11.35
C LYS A 96 -3.55 -21.55 12.43
N GLU A 97 -2.26 -21.30 12.63
CA GLU A 97 -1.49 -21.99 13.65
C GLU A 97 -1.91 -21.61 15.07
N PHE A 98 -2.46 -20.41 15.23
CA PHE A 98 -2.87 -19.91 16.54
C PHE A 98 -4.35 -20.17 16.85
N PHE A 99 -5.06 -20.66 15.88
CA PHE A 99 -6.46 -20.94 16.01
C PHE A 99 -6.76 -22.37 15.63
#